data_a5d1307b0bbd54aa0e1384d83c5aaf3d
#
_entry.id   a5d1307b0bbd54aa0e1384d83c5aaf3d
#
_cell.length_a   1.000
_cell.length_b   1.000
_cell.length_c   1.000
_cell.angle_alpha   90.00
_cell.angle_beta   90.00
_cell.angle_gamma   90.00
#
_symmetry.space_group_name_H-M   'P 1'
#
loop_
_entity.id
_entity.type
_entity.pdbx_description
1 polymer ?
#
loop_
_entity_poly.entity_id
_entity_poly.type
_entity_poly.pdbx_seq_one_letter_code
_entity_poly.pdbx_strand_id
1 'polypeptide(L)'
;MRKFIISDIHGNGDLYYSVMSYLENISKEDEVTLYINGDLIDRGSESGQILLDLINRMNNPDNPFKIVYLAGNHELMMHKVFERRRKEVYVPKHNDWYNNGGRVTDDALVNLLGDKDKILQVADFISNLKIYHKFEDLLDGKRIVLVHAACPLKVKDECDISIKDTNLFSEYYLWAREDDNMYPFRCRIGNKYYFTIIGHTPNNKRYGYFYNTHENYLNIDGGCAAYAVGYYEYDHYPLVEIKDDYLSILTFNSNNEIIYGNYFKDGKSISFTSDEITKAREYLNQELEVKKLLRLPDDLIGYK
;
A
#
# COMPACT_ATOMS: atom_id res chain seq x y z
N MET A 1 8.82 18.77 3.42
CA MET A 1 8.08 17.49 3.70
C MET A 1 8.22 16.59 2.49
N ARG A 2 8.76 15.38 2.69
CA ARG A 2 8.94 14.36 1.65
C ARG A 2 7.79 13.37 1.69
N LYS A 3 7.28 12.95 0.54
CA LYS A 3 6.11 12.08 0.39
C LYS A 3 6.51 10.81 -0.33
N PHE A 4 6.37 9.67 0.33
CA PHE A 4 6.70 8.36 -0.21
C PHE A 4 5.46 7.50 -0.38
N ILE A 5 5.44 6.66 -1.41
CA ILE A 5 4.32 5.76 -1.74
C ILE A 5 4.86 4.36 -1.95
N ILE A 6 4.20 3.36 -1.35
CA ILE A 6 4.38 1.94 -1.60
C ILE A 6 3.03 1.26 -1.74
N SER A 7 2.95 0.12 -2.45
CA SER A 7 1.72 -0.62 -2.70
C SER A 7 1.95 -2.13 -2.60
N ASP A 8 0.88 -2.89 -2.30
CA ASP A 8 0.81 -4.34 -2.49
C ASP A 8 1.93 -5.13 -1.76
N ILE A 9 2.15 -4.82 -0.48
CA ILE A 9 3.19 -5.46 0.36
C ILE A 9 2.84 -6.92 0.67
N HIS A 10 1.54 -7.23 0.83
CA HIS A 10 1.04 -8.58 1.03
C HIS A 10 1.79 -9.40 2.09
N GLY A 11 1.95 -8.85 3.28
CA GLY A 11 2.56 -9.57 4.40
C GLY A 11 4.04 -9.90 4.23
N ASN A 12 4.74 -9.24 3.30
CA ASN A 12 6.19 -9.31 3.17
C ASN A 12 6.83 -8.42 4.25
N GLY A 13 7.14 -9.02 5.40
CA GLY A 13 7.70 -8.31 6.54
C GLY A 13 9.08 -7.73 6.27
N ASP A 14 9.92 -8.47 5.56
CA ASP A 14 11.27 -8.02 5.25
C ASP A 14 11.26 -6.73 4.41
N LEU A 15 10.44 -6.67 3.37
CA LEU A 15 10.24 -5.44 2.58
C LEU A 15 9.66 -4.31 3.44
N TYR A 16 8.62 -4.61 4.22
CA TYR A 16 7.98 -3.62 5.09
C TYR A 16 8.98 -2.98 6.04
N TYR A 17 9.72 -3.78 6.81
CA TYR A 17 10.70 -3.26 7.79
C TYR A 17 11.89 -2.55 7.13
N SER A 18 12.31 -2.98 5.94
CA SER A 18 13.35 -2.28 5.18
C SER A 18 12.91 -0.88 4.75
N VAL A 19 11.67 -0.75 4.27
CA VAL A 19 11.10 0.57 3.92
C VAL A 19 10.94 1.43 5.17
N MET A 20 10.44 0.87 6.29
CA MET A 20 10.31 1.62 7.54
C MET A 20 11.68 2.13 8.03
N SER A 21 12.71 1.27 8.04
CA SER A 21 14.07 1.64 8.43
C SER A 21 14.65 2.74 7.52
N TYR A 22 14.47 2.61 6.20
CA TYR A 22 14.89 3.62 5.24
C TYR A 22 14.25 4.99 5.52
N LEU A 23 12.94 5.02 5.79
CA LEU A 23 12.21 6.26 6.07
C LEU A 23 12.54 6.84 7.45
N GLU A 24 12.79 6.01 8.46
CA GLU A 24 13.26 6.45 9.78
C GLU A 24 14.62 7.16 9.68
N ASN A 25 15.51 6.69 8.81
CA ASN A 25 16.79 7.35 8.58
C ASN A 25 16.63 8.70 7.87
N ILE A 26 15.75 8.78 6.86
CA ILE A 26 15.47 10.05 6.19
C ILE A 26 14.79 11.03 7.14
N SER A 27 13.91 10.57 8.03
CA SER A 27 13.16 11.44 8.96
C SER A 27 14.03 12.12 10.01
N LYS A 28 15.29 11.72 10.15
CA LYS A 28 16.28 12.45 10.98
C LYS A 28 16.64 13.82 10.40
N GLU A 29 16.50 13.98 9.08
CA GLU A 29 16.90 15.18 8.35
C GLU A 29 15.69 15.94 7.77
N ASP A 30 14.61 15.22 7.44
CA ASP A 30 13.45 15.75 6.71
C ASP A 30 12.13 15.33 7.37
N GLU A 31 11.10 16.15 7.26
CA GLU A 31 9.72 15.75 7.56
C GLU A 31 9.22 14.80 6.47
N VAL A 32 8.78 13.59 6.88
CA VAL A 32 8.39 12.50 5.99
C VAL A 32 6.93 12.10 6.18
N THR A 33 6.25 11.76 5.09
CA THR A 33 4.96 11.06 5.10
C THR A 33 5.01 9.85 4.17
N LEU A 34 4.67 8.67 4.70
CA LEU A 34 4.51 7.44 3.93
C LEU A 34 3.03 7.24 3.59
N TYR A 35 2.74 6.95 2.33
CA TYR A 35 1.44 6.52 1.84
C TYR A 35 1.51 5.05 1.45
N ILE A 36 0.68 4.20 2.07
CA ILE A 36 0.52 2.78 1.72
C ILE A 36 -0.76 2.65 0.91
N ASN A 37 -0.65 2.19 -0.33
CA ASN A 37 -1.73 2.17 -1.32
C ASN A 37 -2.51 0.85 -1.33
N GLY A 38 -2.89 0.35 -0.16
CA GLY A 38 -3.65 -0.88 -0.02
C GLY A 38 -2.82 -2.17 -0.13
N ASP A 39 -3.51 -3.28 0.08
CA ASP A 39 -2.98 -4.64 0.00
C ASP A 39 -1.69 -4.84 0.83
N LEU A 40 -1.72 -4.31 2.05
CA LEU A 40 -0.67 -4.54 3.04
C LEU A 40 -0.69 -5.99 3.55
N ILE A 41 -1.91 -6.52 3.70
CA ILE A 41 -2.23 -7.80 4.35
C ILE A 41 -2.37 -8.94 3.34
N ASP A 42 -2.53 -10.15 3.88
CA ASP A 42 -2.82 -11.42 3.20
C ASP A 42 -1.63 -12.01 2.42
N ARG A 43 -1.69 -13.32 2.19
CA ARG A 43 -0.70 -14.12 1.46
C ARG A 43 0.61 -14.34 2.18
N GLY A 44 1.34 -13.28 2.55
CA GLY A 44 2.60 -13.37 3.27
C GLY A 44 2.42 -13.70 4.76
N SER A 45 3.39 -14.41 5.32
CA SER A 45 3.32 -14.97 6.67
C SER A 45 3.32 -13.92 7.78
N GLU A 46 3.76 -12.69 7.51
CA GLU A 46 3.86 -11.63 8.51
C GLU A 46 2.71 -10.60 8.43
N SER A 47 1.62 -10.94 7.68
CA SER A 47 0.48 -10.04 7.47
C SER A 47 -0.12 -9.48 8.77
N GLY A 48 -0.31 -10.31 9.79
CA GLY A 48 -0.84 -9.85 11.08
C GLY A 48 0.16 -8.98 11.83
N GLN A 49 1.44 -9.35 11.83
CA GLN A 49 2.52 -8.63 12.53
C GLN A 49 2.70 -7.22 11.96
N ILE A 50 2.81 -7.09 10.63
CA ILE A 50 3.01 -5.78 10.00
C ILE A 50 1.76 -4.91 10.10
N LEU A 51 0.55 -5.48 10.07
CA LEU A 51 -0.68 -4.73 10.29
C LEU A 51 -0.71 -4.13 11.70
N LEU A 52 -0.38 -4.91 12.72
CA LEU A 52 -0.37 -4.44 14.10
C LEU A 52 0.75 -3.43 14.35
N ASP A 53 1.95 -3.64 13.77
CA ASP A 53 3.04 -2.66 13.83
C ASP A 53 2.63 -1.34 13.17
N LEU A 54 1.99 -1.39 12.01
CA LEU A 54 1.50 -0.20 11.31
C LEU A 54 0.46 0.56 12.14
N ILE A 55 -0.52 -0.13 12.72
CA ILE A 55 -1.53 0.50 13.60
C ILE A 55 -0.84 1.17 14.79
N ASN A 56 0.12 0.49 15.41
CA ASN A 56 0.88 1.06 16.53
C ASN A 56 1.65 2.31 16.13
N ARG A 57 2.34 2.29 14.98
CA ARG A 57 3.07 3.46 14.46
C ARG A 57 2.14 4.62 14.17
N MET A 58 0.98 4.38 13.57
CA MET A 58 0.00 5.43 13.25
C MET A 58 -0.61 6.07 14.50
N ASN A 59 -0.72 5.31 15.60
CA ASN A 59 -1.26 5.80 16.88
C ASN A 59 -0.16 6.38 17.80
N ASN A 60 1.10 6.18 17.51
CA ASN A 60 2.20 6.68 18.31
C ASN A 60 2.55 8.12 17.89
N PRO A 61 2.35 9.13 18.76
CA PRO A 61 2.70 10.53 18.47
C PRO A 61 4.22 10.73 18.28
N ASP A 62 5.04 9.84 18.82
CA ASP A 62 6.50 9.87 18.70
C ASP A 62 7.03 9.11 17.49
N ASN A 63 6.14 8.59 16.62
CA ASN A 63 6.58 7.98 15.38
C ASN A 63 7.31 9.00 14.50
N PRO A 64 8.53 8.71 14.00
CA PRO A 64 9.39 9.72 13.37
C PRO A 64 8.83 10.28 12.05
N PHE A 65 7.79 9.66 11.48
CA PHE A 65 7.13 10.15 10.26
C PHE A 65 5.64 9.81 10.26
N LYS A 66 4.89 10.57 9.46
CA LYS A 66 3.44 10.32 9.29
C LYS A 66 3.19 9.12 8.38
N ILE A 67 2.11 8.40 8.64
CA ILE A 67 1.65 7.29 7.80
C ILE A 67 0.20 7.54 7.40
N VAL A 68 -0.08 7.36 6.12
CA VAL A 68 -1.42 7.35 5.53
C VAL A 68 -1.64 6.00 4.89
N TYR A 69 -2.55 5.22 5.43
CA TYR A 69 -2.89 3.91 4.90
C TYR A 69 -4.21 3.99 4.13
N LEU A 70 -4.19 3.66 2.85
CA LEU A 70 -5.36 3.54 1.99
C LEU A 70 -5.78 2.09 1.87
N ALA A 71 -7.05 1.88 1.55
CA ALA A 71 -7.59 0.56 1.35
C ALA A 71 -7.22 -0.02 -0.01
N GLY A 72 -6.91 -1.33 -0.02
CA GLY A 72 -6.96 -2.17 -1.21
C GLY A 72 -8.17 -3.11 -1.17
N ASN A 73 -8.26 -4.00 -2.14
CA ASN A 73 -9.33 -4.99 -2.17
C ASN A 73 -9.18 -6.05 -1.07
N HIS A 74 -7.98 -6.31 -0.59
CA HIS A 74 -7.75 -7.25 0.52
C HIS A 74 -8.29 -6.71 1.84
N GLU A 75 -8.11 -5.42 2.14
CA GLU A 75 -8.72 -4.75 3.29
C GLU A 75 -10.25 -4.74 3.19
N LEU A 76 -10.81 -4.54 1.97
CA LEU A 76 -12.25 -4.61 1.73
C LEU A 76 -12.81 -6.02 1.98
N MET A 77 -12.10 -7.07 1.52
CA MET A 77 -12.52 -8.46 1.78
C MET A 77 -12.51 -8.79 3.27
N MET A 78 -11.45 -8.40 3.99
CA MET A 78 -11.35 -8.51 5.44
C MET A 78 -12.53 -7.81 6.12
N HIS A 79 -12.80 -6.55 5.79
CA HIS A 79 -13.92 -5.79 6.32
C HIS A 79 -15.26 -6.53 6.15
N LYS A 80 -15.55 -7.03 4.95
CA LYS A 80 -16.81 -7.77 4.67
C LYS A 80 -16.97 -9.02 5.54
N VAL A 81 -15.88 -9.74 5.80
CA VAL A 81 -15.90 -10.91 6.68
C VAL A 81 -16.15 -10.52 8.13
N PHE A 82 -15.46 -9.49 8.63
CA PHE A 82 -15.62 -9.03 10.01
C PHE A 82 -17.00 -8.40 10.27
N GLU A 83 -17.59 -7.71 9.30
CA GLU A 83 -18.97 -7.23 9.41
C GLU A 83 -19.99 -8.38 9.54
N ARG A 84 -19.76 -9.50 8.85
CA ARG A 84 -20.59 -10.69 9.03
C ARG A 84 -20.43 -11.28 10.42
N ARG A 85 -19.18 -11.39 10.93
CA ARG A 85 -18.90 -11.88 12.29
C ARG A 85 -19.56 -11.02 13.37
N ARG A 86 -19.48 -9.70 13.21
CA ARG A 86 -20.09 -8.73 14.13
C ARG A 86 -21.61 -8.88 14.22
N LYS A 87 -22.25 -9.18 13.09
CA LYS A 87 -23.70 -9.42 12.98
C LYS A 87 -24.09 -10.87 13.28
N GLU A 88 -23.15 -11.69 13.75
CA GLU A 88 -23.33 -13.12 14.01
C GLU A 88 -23.83 -13.90 12.78
N VAL A 89 -23.55 -13.39 11.58
CA VAL A 89 -23.88 -14.04 10.31
C VAL A 89 -22.80 -15.07 9.98
N TYR A 90 -23.22 -16.26 9.59
CA TYR A 90 -22.29 -17.33 9.21
C TYR A 90 -21.29 -16.87 8.13
N VAL A 91 -20.01 -17.14 8.39
CA VAL A 91 -18.90 -16.91 7.46
C VAL A 91 -18.51 -18.27 6.86
N PRO A 92 -18.71 -18.49 5.55
CA PRO A 92 -18.28 -19.73 4.91
C PRO A 92 -16.78 -19.94 5.02
N LYS A 93 -16.34 -21.21 5.13
CA LYS A 93 -14.90 -21.58 5.13
C LYS A 93 -14.22 -21.25 3.80
N HIS A 94 -14.98 -21.18 2.72
CA HIS A 94 -14.58 -20.75 1.39
C HIS A 94 -15.32 -19.45 1.08
N ASN A 95 -14.77 -18.34 1.47
CA ASN A 95 -15.23 -17.01 1.15
C ASN A 95 -14.12 -16.28 0.34
N ASP A 96 -14.46 -15.16 -0.26
CA ASP A 96 -13.55 -14.42 -1.13
C ASP A 96 -12.24 -14.06 -0.42
N TRP A 97 -12.31 -13.63 0.85
CA TRP A 97 -11.10 -13.27 1.59
C TRP A 97 -10.16 -14.45 1.80
N TYR A 98 -10.67 -15.60 2.27
CA TYR A 98 -9.85 -16.77 2.52
C TYR A 98 -9.32 -17.41 1.23
N ASN A 99 -10.11 -17.39 0.15
CA ASN A 99 -9.67 -17.86 -1.17
C ASN A 99 -8.56 -16.99 -1.76
N ASN A 100 -8.44 -15.73 -1.31
CA ASN A 100 -7.40 -14.79 -1.72
C ASN A 100 -6.23 -14.67 -0.72
N GLY A 101 -6.11 -15.60 0.23
CA GLY A 101 -4.97 -15.65 1.17
C GLY A 101 -5.21 -15.00 2.53
N GLY A 102 -6.43 -14.54 2.82
CA GLY A 102 -6.78 -13.84 4.06
C GLY A 102 -6.72 -14.71 5.33
N ARG A 103 -6.69 -16.04 5.18
CA ARG A 103 -6.58 -16.94 6.34
C ARG A 103 -5.30 -16.69 7.14
N VAL A 104 -4.21 -16.38 6.48
CA VAL A 104 -2.92 -16.08 7.14
C VAL A 104 -3.06 -14.87 8.06
N THR A 105 -3.72 -13.82 7.61
CA THR A 105 -3.99 -12.62 8.42
C THR A 105 -4.93 -12.93 9.59
N ASP A 106 -6.03 -13.62 9.32
CA ASP A 106 -7.02 -13.97 10.35
C ASP A 106 -6.41 -14.83 11.47
N ASP A 107 -5.71 -15.91 11.11
CA ASP A 107 -5.05 -16.80 12.07
C ASP A 107 -3.96 -16.04 12.87
N ALA A 108 -3.21 -15.14 12.22
CA ALA A 108 -2.21 -14.32 12.90
C ALA A 108 -2.85 -13.36 13.92
N LEU A 109 -3.95 -12.69 13.57
CA LEU A 109 -4.66 -11.81 14.51
C LEU A 109 -5.22 -12.58 15.70
N VAL A 110 -5.78 -13.76 15.47
CA VAL A 110 -6.27 -14.62 16.55
C VAL A 110 -5.12 -15.03 17.49
N ASN A 111 -3.99 -15.44 16.94
CA ASN A 111 -2.83 -15.89 17.72
C ASN A 111 -2.14 -14.74 18.48
N LEU A 112 -2.01 -13.55 17.86
CA LEU A 112 -1.30 -12.42 18.44
C LEU A 112 -2.14 -11.65 19.47
N LEU A 113 -3.44 -11.52 19.22
CA LEU A 113 -4.32 -10.74 20.08
C LEU A 113 -5.02 -11.59 21.15
N GLY A 114 -5.41 -12.85 20.82
CA GLY A 114 -6.06 -13.76 21.73
C GLY A 114 -7.41 -13.28 22.29
N ASP A 115 -7.89 -12.11 21.84
CA ASP A 115 -9.05 -11.39 22.37
C ASP A 115 -9.94 -10.91 21.22
N LYS A 116 -11.24 -11.27 21.30
CA LYS A 116 -12.21 -10.96 20.24
C LYS A 116 -12.43 -9.44 20.09
N ASP A 117 -12.44 -8.69 21.18
CA ASP A 117 -12.71 -7.26 21.15
C ASP A 117 -11.54 -6.51 20.53
N LYS A 118 -10.29 -6.92 20.82
CA LYS A 118 -9.10 -6.39 20.17
C LYS A 118 -9.09 -6.67 18.66
N ILE A 119 -9.49 -7.87 18.25
CA ILE A 119 -9.62 -8.22 16.83
C ILE A 119 -10.69 -7.34 16.17
N LEU A 120 -11.82 -7.08 16.83
CA LEU A 120 -12.85 -6.18 16.30
C LEU A 120 -12.39 -4.72 16.23
N GLN A 121 -11.53 -4.28 17.13
CA GLN A 121 -10.90 -2.94 17.04
C GLN A 121 -10.01 -2.83 15.79
N VAL A 122 -9.22 -3.85 15.48
CA VAL A 122 -8.45 -3.90 14.21
C VAL A 122 -9.38 -3.83 13.00
N ALA A 123 -10.51 -4.57 13.05
CA ALA A 123 -11.52 -4.51 11.99
C ALA A 123 -12.16 -3.14 11.85
N ASP A 124 -12.38 -2.41 12.95
CA ASP A 124 -12.87 -1.04 12.94
C ASP A 124 -11.86 -0.07 12.32
N PHE A 125 -10.58 -0.23 12.64
CA PHE A 125 -9.51 0.52 12.00
C PHE A 125 -9.55 0.32 10.47
N ILE A 126 -9.54 -0.93 10.00
CA ILE A 126 -9.61 -1.27 8.58
C ILE A 126 -10.86 -0.67 7.92
N SER A 127 -12.03 -0.74 8.57
CA SER A 127 -13.29 -0.25 8.00
C SER A 127 -13.32 1.27 7.76
N ASN A 128 -12.47 2.01 8.45
CA ASN A 128 -12.35 3.46 8.32
C ASN A 128 -11.29 3.91 7.30
N LEU A 129 -10.52 2.99 6.72
CA LEU A 129 -9.53 3.33 5.69
C LEU A 129 -10.18 4.00 4.49
N LYS A 130 -9.56 5.06 4.00
CA LYS A 130 -9.99 5.77 2.79
C LYS A 130 -9.58 5.01 1.54
N ILE A 131 -10.31 5.19 0.44
CA ILE A 131 -10.08 4.44 -0.80
C ILE A 131 -9.21 5.18 -1.82
N TYR A 132 -8.95 6.47 -1.65
CA TYR A 132 -7.99 7.23 -2.46
C TYR A 132 -7.45 8.43 -1.69
N HIS A 133 -6.34 8.99 -2.19
CA HIS A 133 -5.78 10.27 -1.75
C HIS A 133 -5.47 11.16 -2.95
N LYS A 134 -5.79 12.46 -2.87
CA LYS A 134 -5.45 13.45 -3.87
C LYS A 134 -4.36 14.36 -3.33
N PHE A 135 -3.26 14.41 -4.03
CA PHE A 135 -2.17 15.33 -3.70
C PHE A 135 -2.39 16.72 -4.30
N GLU A 136 -1.87 17.73 -3.65
CA GLU A 136 -1.77 19.08 -4.23
C GLU A 136 -0.64 19.19 -5.27
N ASP A 137 0.31 18.24 -5.23
CA ASP A 137 1.44 18.15 -6.13
C ASP A 137 0.99 17.87 -7.57
N LEU A 138 1.79 18.38 -8.51
CA LEU A 138 1.55 18.24 -9.94
C LEU A 138 2.65 17.36 -10.56
N LEU A 139 2.26 16.49 -11.48
CA LEU A 139 3.15 15.82 -12.40
C LEU A 139 2.63 16.04 -13.82
N ASP A 140 3.49 16.50 -14.72
CA ASP A 140 3.11 16.83 -16.10
C ASP A 140 1.89 17.79 -16.17
N GLY A 141 1.81 18.74 -15.25
CA GLY A 141 0.72 19.72 -15.13
C GLY A 141 -0.61 19.16 -14.60
N LYS A 142 -0.64 17.91 -14.13
CA LYS A 142 -1.83 17.26 -13.56
C LYS A 142 -1.64 16.96 -12.08
N ARG A 143 -2.68 17.16 -11.28
CA ARG A 143 -2.66 16.72 -9.88
C ARG A 143 -2.54 15.21 -9.78
N ILE A 144 -1.79 14.75 -8.78
CA ILE A 144 -1.58 13.33 -8.54
C ILE A 144 -2.73 12.78 -7.72
N VAL A 145 -3.26 11.62 -8.12
CA VAL A 145 -4.24 10.83 -7.35
C VAL A 145 -3.65 9.44 -7.08
N LEU A 146 -3.65 9.05 -5.82
CA LEU A 146 -3.28 7.72 -5.37
C LEU A 146 -4.55 6.93 -5.07
N VAL A 147 -4.68 5.76 -5.67
CA VAL A 147 -5.83 4.86 -5.50
C VAL A 147 -5.38 3.43 -5.79
N HIS A 148 -6.02 2.43 -5.17
CA HIS A 148 -5.51 1.07 -5.29
C HIS A 148 -5.57 0.50 -6.71
N ALA A 149 -6.73 0.58 -7.40
CA ALA A 149 -6.88 -0.04 -8.73
C ALA A 149 -7.31 0.92 -9.85
N ALA A 150 -8.29 1.79 -9.63
CA ALA A 150 -8.78 2.70 -10.68
C ALA A 150 -9.14 4.08 -10.15
N CYS A 151 -8.82 5.12 -10.91
CA CYS A 151 -9.10 6.50 -10.53
C CYS A 151 -10.60 6.80 -10.54
N PRO A 152 -11.15 7.40 -9.47
CA PRO A 152 -12.54 7.86 -9.45
C PRO A 152 -12.85 8.82 -10.61
N LEU A 153 -14.05 8.71 -11.17
CA LEU A 153 -14.53 9.65 -12.22
C LEU A 153 -14.60 11.09 -11.69
N LYS A 154 -14.96 11.23 -10.41
CA LYS A 154 -14.96 12.52 -9.70
C LYS A 154 -14.10 12.40 -8.46
N VAL A 155 -12.99 13.09 -8.45
CA VAL A 155 -12.04 13.15 -7.33
C VAL A 155 -12.34 14.42 -6.54
N LYS A 156 -12.64 14.27 -5.26
CA LYS A 156 -12.79 15.38 -4.30
C LYS A 156 -11.43 15.72 -3.68
N ASP A 157 -11.30 16.90 -3.11
CA ASP A 157 -10.06 17.32 -2.43
C ASP A 157 -9.77 16.44 -1.21
N GLU A 158 -10.82 16.09 -0.45
CA GLU A 158 -10.74 15.08 0.59
C GLU A 158 -11.57 13.86 0.19
N CYS A 159 -11.00 12.66 0.33
CA CYS A 159 -11.75 11.44 0.16
C CYS A 159 -12.73 11.29 1.33
N ASP A 160 -14.01 11.35 1.03
CA ASP A 160 -15.09 11.12 1.98
C ASP A 160 -15.57 9.66 2.03
N ILE A 161 -15.04 8.80 1.15
CA ILE A 161 -15.42 7.39 1.06
C ILE A 161 -14.40 6.55 1.84
N SER A 162 -14.88 5.84 2.85
CA SER A 162 -14.12 4.78 3.53
C SER A 162 -14.63 3.40 3.12
N ILE A 163 -13.90 2.35 3.49
CA ILE A 163 -14.30 0.95 3.15
C ILE A 163 -15.74 0.67 3.55
N LYS A 164 -16.16 1.04 4.76
CA LYS A 164 -17.53 0.80 5.26
C LYS A 164 -18.62 1.50 4.47
N ASP A 165 -18.26 2.55 3.73
CA ASP A 165 -19.19 3.37 2.93
C ASP A 165 -19.16 2.99 1.45
N THR A 166 -18.38 1.95 1.07
CA THR A 166 -18.29 1.51 -0.32
C THR A 166 -19.59 0.89 -0.83
N ASN A 167 -19.83 1.07 -2.11
CA ASN A 167 -20.89 0.44 -2.87
C ASN A 167 -20.31 -0.16 -4.17
N LEU A 168 -21.12 -0.83 -4.96
CA LEU A 168 -20.66 -1.49 -6.20
C LEU A 168 -19.83 -0.58 -7.13
N PHE A 169 -20.13 0.72 -7.18
CA PHE A 169 -19.37 1.66 -8.01
C PHE A 169 -18.02 2.04 -7.39
N SER A 170 -17.97 2.24 -6.06
CA SER A 170 -16.73 2.61 -5.39
C SER A 170 -15.82 1.40 -5.13
N GLU A 171 -16.37 0.20 -5.01
CA GLU A 171 -15.59 -1.04 -4.99
C GLU A 171 -14.76 -1.23 -6.26
N TYR A 172 -15.25 -0.72 -7.40
CA TYR A 172 -14.51 -0.69 -8.64
C TYR A 172 -13.12 -0.04 -8.51
N TYR A 173 -12.98 1.01 -7.70
CA TYR A 173 -11.71 1.69 -7.48
C TYR A 173 -10.66 0.82 -6.77
N LEU A 174 -11.10 -0.30 -6.19
CA LEU A 174 -10.26 -1.27 -5.48
C LEU A 174 -10.02 -2.57 -6.26
N TRP A 175 -10.79 -2.84 -7.34
CA TRP A 175 -10.79 -4.13 -8.02
C TRP A 175 -10.51 -4.07 -9.52
N ALA A 176 -10.55 -2.92 -10.16
CA ALA A 176 -10.48 -2.81 -11.59
C ALA A 176 -9.16 -3.33 -12.20
N ARG A 177 -9.26 -4.06 -13.31
CA ARG A 177 -8.13 -4.48 -14.15
C ARG A 177 -8.39 -4.09 -15.60
N GLU A 178 -7.32 -3.90 -16.40
CA GLU A 178 -7.44 -3.49 -17.81
C GLU A 178 -8.31 -4.44 -18.66
N ASP A 179 -8.24 -5.74 -18.37
CA ASP A 179 -8.92 -6.79 -19.13
C ASP A 179 -10.25 -7.25 -18.50
N ASP A 180 -10.74 -6.52 -17.50
CA ASP A 180 -11.91 -6.95 -16.73
C ASP A 180 -13.22 -6.67 -17.49
N ASN A 181 -13.82 -7.74 -18.06
CA ASN A 181 -15.17 -7.71 -18.63
C ASN A 181 -16.27 -7.87 -17.57
N MET A 182 -15.91 -7.91 -16.28
CA MET A 182 -16.88 -8.13 -15.19
C MET A 182 -17.78 -6.92 -14.90
N TYR A 183 -17.38 -5.73 -15.32
CA TYR A 183 -18.16 -4.51 -15.11
C TYR A 183 -18.85 -4.10 -16.44
N PRO A 184 -20.14 -3.70 -16.40
CA PRO A 184 -20.93 -3.37 -17.59
C PRO A 184 -20.43 -2.13 -18.34
N PHE A 185 -19.38 -1.51 -17.88
CA PHE A 185 -18.74 -0.36 -18.49
C PHE A 185 -17.28 -0.70 -18.82
N ARG A 186 -16.82 -0.31 -20.01
CA ARG A 186 -15.36 -0.24 -20.27
C ARG A 186 -14.77 0.76 -19.29
N CYS A 187 -14.26 0.24 -18.24
CA CYS A 187 -13.78 1.03 -17.13
C CYS A 187 -12.35 1.48 -17.42
N ARG A 188 -12.13 2.77 -17.32
CA ARG A 188 -10.79 3.33 -17.43
C ARG A 188 -10.10 3.24 -16.09
N ILE A 189 -8.91 2.69 -16.06
CA ILE A 189 -8.05 2.64 -14.88
C ILE A 189 -7.61 4.06 -14.50
N GLY A 190 -7.12 4.83 -15.46
CA GLY A 190 -6.66 6.20 -15.26
C GLY A 190 -7.72 7.25 -15.55
N ASN A 191 -7.35 8.51 -15.34
CA ASN A 191 -8.21 9.67 -15.55
C ASN A 191 -7.45 10.77 -16.31
N LYS A 192 -8.05 11.28 -17.39
CA LYS A 192 -7.40 12.30 -18.25
C LYS A 192 -7.07 13.62 -17.53
N TYR A 193 -7.71 13.91 -16.39
CA TYR A 193 -7.52 15.15 -15.65
C TYR A 193 -6.49 15.02 -14.52
N TYR A 194 -6.10 13.79 -14.16
CA TYR A 194 -5.20 13.49 -13.08
C TYR A 194 -4.06 12.59 -13.56
N PHE A 195 -2.90 12.69 -12.91
CA PHE A 195 -1.89 11.65 -12.96
C PHE A 195 -2.22 10.63 -11.89
N THR A 196 -2.50 9.38 -12.27
CA THR A 196 -2.97 8.37 -11.32
C THR A 196 -1.85 7.40 -10.97
N ILE A 197 -1.61 7.17 -9.67
CA ILE A 197 -0.72 6.11 -9.18
C ILE A 197 -1.59 5.00 -8.63
N ILE A 198 -1.37 3.77 -9.13
CA ILE A 198 -2.13 2.57 -8.76
C ILE A 198 -1.21 1.41 -8.34
N GLY A 199 -1.81 0.35 -7.76
CA GLY A 199 -1.25 -0.97 -7.50
C GLY A 199 -2.11 -2.08 -8.10
N HIS A 200 -2.46 -3.08 -7.29
CA HIS A 200 -3.47 -4.13 -7.53
C HIS A 200 -3.14 -5.16 -8.62
N THR A 201 -2.55 -4.77 -9.72
CA THR A 201 -2.27 -5.65 -10.84
C THR A 201 -0.77 -5.85 -10.96
N PRO A 202 -0.24 -7.01 -10.54
CA PRO A 202 1.19 -7.28 -10.57
C PRO A 202 1.79 -7.06 -11.97
N ASN A 203 2.95 -6.42 -12.02
CA ASN A 203 3.70 -6.26 -13.24
C ASN A 203 5.13 -6.78 -13.08
N ASN A 204 5.64 -7.45 -14.11
CA ASN A 204 7.01 -8.01 -14.18
C ASN A 204 7.98 -7.10 -14.93
N LYS A 205 7.75 -5.81 -14.94
CA LYS A 205 8.64 -4.87 -15.62
C LYS A 205 9.95 -4.69 -14.84
N ARG A 206 11.03 -4.45 -15.56
CA ARG A 206 12.40 -4.35 -15.04
C ARG A 206 12.54 -3.46 -13.80
N TYR A 207 11.72 -2.42 -13.67
CA TYR A 207 11.79 -1.47 -12.56
C TYR A 207 10.66 -1.64 -11.54
N GLY A 208 9.83 -2.67 -11.68
CA GLY A 208 8.67 -2.91 -10.81
C GLY A 208 7.50 -1.98 -11.03
N TYR A 209 7.54 -1.11 -12.02
CA TYR A 209 6.42 -0.23 -12.36
C TYR A 209 6.13 -0.18 -13.86
N PHE A 210 4.89 0.18 -14.20
CA PHE A 210 4.40 0.28 -15.57
C PHE A 210 3.61 1.57 -15.75
N TYR A 211 3.91 2.32 -16.81
CA TYR A 211 3.19 3.54 -17.19
C TYR A 211 2.32 3.32 -18.42
N ASN A 212 1.02 3.58 -18.28
CA ASN A 212 0.07 3.59 -19.39
C ASN A 212 -0.12 5.04 -19.89
N THR A 213 0.41 5.34 -21.08
CA THR A 213 0.36 6.69 -21.69
C THR A 213 -1.03 7.08 -22.15
N HIS A 214 -1.89 6.10 -22.53
CA HIS A 214 -3.23 6.38 -23.06
C HIS A 214 -4.20 6.76 -21.96
N GLU A 215 -4.08 6.11 -20.78
CA GLU A 215 -4.96 6.33 -19.64
C GLU A 215 -4.33 7.16 -18.52
N ASN A 216 -3.05 7.52 -18.68
CA ASN A 216 -2.31 8.38 -17.78
C ASN A 216 -2.25 7.86 -16.33
N TYR A 217 -1.81 6.60 -16.15
CA TYR A 217 -1.56 6.03 -14.84
C TYR A 217 -0.21 5.32 -14.76
N LEU A 218 0.36 5.33 -13.55
CA LEU A 218 1.55 4.59 -13.16
C LEU A 218 1.15 3.47 -12.21
N ASN A 219 1.36 2.22 -12.64
CA ASN A 219 1.17 1.04 -11.79
C ASN A 219 2.49 0.71 -11.08
N ILE A 220 2.46 0.64 -9.76
CA ILE A 220 3.61 0.38 -8.88
C ILE A 220 3.50 -0.95 -8.13
N ASP A 221 2.57 -1.84 -8.48
CA ASP A 221 2.53 -3.19 -7.93
C ASP A 221 3.65 -4.03 -8.55
N GLY A 222 4.74 -4.21 -7.80
CA GLY A 222 5.89 -5.00 -8.19
C GLY A 222 5.71 -6.52 -8.03
N GLY A 223 4.54 -6.96 -7.53
CA GLY A 223 4.16 -8.36 -7.46
C GLY A 223 4.68 -9.14 -6.25
N CYS A 224 4.82 -8.52 -5.07
CA CYS A 224 5.18 -9.22 -3.83
C CYS A 224 4.38 -10.51 -3.63
N ALA A 225 3.07 -10.46 -3.88
CA ALA A 225 2.19 -11.61 -3.76
C ALA A 225 2.49 -12.70 -4.79
N ALA A 226 2.83 -12.34 -6.02
CA ALA A 226 3.19 -13.28 -7.07
C ALA A 226 4.53 -13.96 -6.77
N TYR A 227 5.52 -13.20 -6.32
CA TYR A 227 6.82 -13.73 -5.89
C TYR A 227 6.67 -14.76 -4.76
N ALA A 228 5.85 -14.46 -3.76
CA ALA A 228 5.62 -15.34 -2.60
C ALA A 228 5.06 -16.73 -2.97
N VAL A 229 4.43 -16.87 -4.13
CA VAL A 229 3.89 -18.15 -4.65
C VAL A 229 4.70 -18.74 -5.80
N GLY A 230 5.94 -18.27 -6.01
CA GLY A 230 6.92 -18.88 -6.90
C GLY A 230 7.05 -18.25 -8.29
N TYR A 231 6.43 -17.11 -8.55
CA TYR A 231 6.62 -16.33 -9.79
C TYR A 231 7.79 -15.36 -9.60
N TYR A 232 9.01 -15.87 -9.64
CA TYR A 232 10.24 -15.15 -9.29
C TYR A 232 10.61 -14.00 -10.24
N GLU A 233 9.96 -13.85 -11.39
CA GLU A 233 10.08 -12.68 -12.25
C GLU A 233 9.46 -11.39 -11.62
N TYR A 234 8.65 -11.54 -10.58
CA TYR A 234 8.06 -10.44 -9.81
C TYR A 234 8.93 -10.12 -8.59
N ASP A 235 10.14 -9.65 -8.79
CA ASP A 235 11.12 -9.34 -7.75
C ASP A 235 11.56 -7.87 -7.78
N HIS A 236 10.64 -6.94 -7.99
CA HIS A 236 10.94 -5.53 -8.16
C HIS A 236 9.88 -4.67 -7.47
N TYR A 237 10.19 -4.16 -6.27
CA TYR A 237 9.23 -3.46 -5.40
C TYR A 237 9.51 -1.96 -5.36
N PRO A 238 8.72 -1.13 -6.04
CA PRO A 238 8.96 0.31 -6.11
C PRO A 238 8.55 1.03 -4.83
N LEU A 239 9.44 1.91 -4.34
CA LEU A 239 9.14 2.98 -3.40
C LEU A 239 9.23 4.30 -4.16
N VAL A 240 8.09 4.97 -4.30
CA VAL A 240 7.96 6.21 -5.08
C VAL A 240 8.02 7.42 -4.16
N GLU A 241 8.86 8.40 -4.48
CA GLU A 241 8.87 9.71 -3.82
C GLU A 241 8.34 10.78 -4.78
N ILE A 242 7.35 11.55 -4.32
CA ILE A 242 6.84 12.71 -5.06
C ILE A 242 7.80 13.88 -4.88
N LYS A 243 8.27 14.44 -5.99
CA LYS A 243 9.03 15.68 -6.09
C LYS A 243 8.20 16.77 -6.79
N ASP A 244 8.69 17.99 -6.83
CA ASP A 244 7.96 19.16 -7.34
C ASP A 244 7.38 18.96 -8.75
N ASP A 245 8.12 18.29 -9.66
CA ASP A 245 7.72 18.10 -11.06
C ASP A 245 8.15 16.75 -11.66
N TYR A 246 8.55 15.79 -10.81
CA TYR A 246 8.91 14.42 -11.21
C TYR A 246 8.69 13.44 -10.05
N LEU A 247 8.74 12.14 -10.34
CA LEU A 247 8.78 11.09 -9.34
C LEU A 247 10.20 10.53 -9.24
N SER A 248 10.68 10.34 -8.02
CA SER A 248 11.90 9.59 -7.74
C SER A 248 11.49 8.18 -7.30
N ILE A 249 11.93 7.15 -8.02
CA ILE A 249 11.49 5.77 -7.78
C ILE A 249 12.70 4.91 -7.44
N LEU A 250 12.74 4.38 -6.23
CA LEU A 250 13.66 3.35 -5.82
C LEU A 250 13.01 1.98 -5.98
N THR A 251 13.73 1.00 -6.48
CA THR A 251 13.24 -0.37 -6.61
C THR A 251 14.05 -1.29 -5.70
N PHE A 252 13.34 -1.97 -4.81
CA PHE A 252 13.87 -3.01 -3.93
C PHE A 252 13.68 -4.39 -4.59
N ASN A 253 14.52 -5.35 -4.24
CA ASN A 253 14.34 -6.77 -4.57
C ASN A 253 13.89 -7.58 -3.34
N SER A 254 13.70 -8.88 -3.49
CA SER A 254 13.34 -9.81 -2.42
C SER A 254 14.39 -9.95 -1.32
N ASN A 255 15.63 -9.55 -1.57
CA ASN A 255 16.69 -9.47 -0.56
C ASN A 255 16.72 -8.12 0.15
N ASN A 256 15.72 -7.25 -0.10
CA ASN A 256 15.59 -5.90 0.44
C ASN A 256 16.74 -4.95 0.05
N GLU A 257 17.39 -5.22 -1.05
CA GLU A 257 18.43 -4.37 -1.61
C GLU A 257 17.81 -3.37 -2.58
N ILE A 258 18.27 -2.13 -2.60
CA ILE A 258 17.95 -1.16 -3.65
C ILE A 258 18.74 -1.53 -4.90
N ILE A 259 18.05 -2.01 -5.93
CA ILE A 259 18.66 -2.49 -7.17
C ILE A 259 18.60 -1.46 -8.30
N TYR A 260 17.58 -0.61 -8.30
CA TYR A 260 17.40 0.46 -9.28
C TYR A 260 16.96 1.76 -8.61
N GLY A 261 17.30 2.89 -9.25
CA GLY A 261 16.73 4.19 -8.97
C GLY A 261 16.47 4.91 -10.29
N ASN A 262 15.32 5.56 -10.40
CA ASN A 262 14.90 6.26 -11.61
C ASN A 262 14.20 7.56 -11.26
N TYR A 263 14.39 8.59 -12.09
CA TYR A 263 13.50 9.73 -12.19
C TYR A 263 12.44 9.45 -13.25
N PHE A 264 11.19 9.72 -12.93
CA PHE A 264 10.08 9.60 -13.86
C PHE A 264 9.45 10.98 -14.08
N LYS A 265 9.48 11.44 -15.35
CA LYS A 265 8.93 12.73 -15.79
C LYS A 265 8.54 12.66 -17.27
N ASP A 266 7.49 13.36 -17.69
CA ASP A 266 7.01 13.43 -19.08
C ASP A 266 6.84 12.04 -19.74
N GLY A 267 6.36 11.06 -18.94
CA GLY A 267 6.19 9.67 -19.39
C GLY A 267 7.50 8.93 -19.67
N LYS A 268 8.65 9.47 -19.24
CA LYS A 268 9.98 8.88 -19.46
C LYS A 268 10.62 8.52 -18.12
N SER A 269 11.42 7.45 -18.15
CA SER A 269 12.25 7.03 -17.03
C SER A 269 13.72 7.27 -17.34
N ILE A 270 14.42 7.93 -16.41
CA ILE A 270 15.85 8.25 -16.49
C ILE A 270 16.51 7.59 -15.27
N SER A 271 17.50 6.72 -15.50
CA SER A 271 18.18 6.01 -14.41
C SER A 271 19.03 6.97 -13.57
N PHE A 272 19.08 6.68 -12.27
CA PHE A 272 20.01 7.32 -11.34
C PHE A 272 21.47 7.04 -11.74
N THR A 273 22.35 7.93 -11.39
CA THR A 273 23.80 7.71 -11.38
C THR A 273 24.19 6.69 -10.32
N SER A 274 25.39 6.13 -10.43
CA SER A 274 25.93 5.22 -9.42
C SER A 274 26.04 5.87 -8.04
N ASP A 275 26.36 7.16 -7.97
CA ASP A 275 26.48 7.90 -6.71
C ASP A 275 25.13 8.07 -6.02
N GLU A 276 24.07 8.33 -6.78
CA GLU A 276 22.70 8.44 -6.25
C GLU A 276 22.19 7.11 -5.70
N ILE A 277 22.47 6.00 -6.36
CA ILE A 277 22.17 4.64 -5.85
C ILE A 277 22.95 4.35 -4.59
N THR A 278 24.26 4.70 -4.56
CA THR A 278 25.10 4.51 -3.39
C THR A 278 24.56 5.29 -2.19
N LYS A 279 24.21 6.55 -2.39
CA LYS A 279 23.61 7.38 -1.33
C LYS A 279 22.28 6.81 -0.83
N ALA A 280 21.41 6.30 -1.70
CA ALA A 280 20.17 5.65 -1.28
C ALA A 280 20.44 4.40 -0.43
N ARG A 281 21.43 3.59 -0.81
CA ARG A 281 21.86 2.40 -0.03
C ARG A 281 22.44 2.75 1.33
N GLU A 282 23.13 3.89 1.46
CA GLU A 282 23.64 4.37 2.75
C GLU A 282 22.51 4.64 3.74
N TYR A 283 21.40 5.22 3.32
CA TYR A 283 20.20 5.39 4.16
C TYR A 283 19.61 4.04 4.59
N LEU A 284 19.62 3.04 3.73
CA LEU A 284 19.11 1.71 4.06
C LEU A 284 20.00 0.98 5.08
N ASN A 285 21.33 1.13 4.95
CA ASN A 285 22.32 0.39 5.72
C ASN A 285 22.72 1.06 7.06
N GLN A 286 22.20 2.22 7.39
CA GLN A 286 22.40 2.80 8.72
C GLN A 286 21.73 1.87 9.74
N GLU A 287 22.54 1.21 10.59
CA GLU A 287 22.04 0.34 11.65
C GLU A 287 21.01 1.08 12.50
N LEU A 288 19.77 0.76 12.30
CA LEU A 288 18.74 0.97 13.28
C LEU A 288 18.49 -0.38 13.96
N GLU A 289 18.61 -0.40 15.29
CA GLU A 289 17.90 -1.41 16.04
C GLU A 289 16.42 -1.25 15.69
N VAL A 290 15.96 -1.91 14.64
CA VAL A 290 14.54 -2.11 14.39
C VAL A 290 14.03 -2.94 15.56
N LYS A 291 13.70 -2.25 16.65
CA LYS A 291 12.97 -2.86 17.75
C LYS A 291 11.65 -3.28 17.13
N LYS A 292 11.57 -4.58 16.80
CA LYS A 292 10.28 -5.24 16.57
C LYS A 292 9.43 -4.89 17.77
N LEU A 293 8.60 -3.85 17.64
CA LEU A 293 7.67 -3.41 18.69
C LEU A 293 6.53 -4.45 18.76
N LEU A 294 6.86 -5.67 19.20
CA LEU A 294 5.91 -6.76 19.45
C LEU A 294 5.13 -6.57 20.76
N ARG A 295 5.24 -5.42 21.43
CA ARG A 295 4.39 -5.09 22.57
C ARG A 295 3.25 -4.20 22.08
N LEU A 296 2.11 -4.84 21.86
CA LEU A 296 0.84 -4.14 21.72
C LEU A 296 0.58 -3.32 22.99
N PRO A 297 0.26 -2.02 22.90
CA PRO A 297 -0.20 -1.25 24.04
C PRO A 297 -1.45 -1.92 24.64
N ASP A 298 -1.64 -1.80 25.95
CA ASP A 298 -2.84 -2.28 26.62
C ASP A 298 -4.10 -1.60 26.06
N ASP A 299 -3.97 -0.39 25.50
CA ASP A 299 -5.00 0.35 24.77
C ASP A 299 -4.65 0.43 23.29
N LEU A 300 -5.13 -0.54 22.51
CA LEU A 300 -4.77 -0.68 21.10
C LEU A 300 -5.32 0.43 20.19
N ILE A 301 -6.35 1.16 20.61
CA ILE A 301 -6.96 2.23 19.81
C ILE A 301 -7.54 3.30 20.73
N GLY A 302 -6.77 4.36 20.94
CA GLY A 302 -7.27 5.61 21.47
C GLY A 302 -7.88 6.46 20.35
N TYR A 303 -9.04 6.11 19.81
CA TYR A 303 -9.83 7.06 19.04
C TYR A 303 -10.50 8.04 20.03
N LYS A 304 -9.99 9.25 20.10
CA LYS A 304 -10.76 10.43 20.52
C LYS A 304 -11.10 11.27 19.32
#